data_a87bd72d4e63c67fea8fc77ac56388ad
#
_entry.id   a87bd72d4e63c67fea8fc77ac56388ad
#
_cell.length_a   1.000
_cell.length_b   1.000
_cell.length_c   1.000
_cell.angle_alpha   90.00
_cell.angle_beta   90.00
_cell.angle_gamma   90.00
#
_symmetry.space_group_name_H-M   'P 1'
#
loop_
_entity.id
_entity.type
_entity.pdbx_description
1 polymer ?
#
loop_
_entity_poly.entity_id
_entity_poly.type
_entity_poly.pdbx_seq_one_letter_code
_entity_poly.pdbx_strand_id
1 'polypeptide(L)'
;MRWKAAILTASDRGARGEKEDASAQIIRELVEEDMQGEVVDYRVVPDEMDEIMAALIEMADYHHADLIITTGGTGLGARDVTPEATSRVIDREVPGLAEAMRAAGLQHNRQALLWRGICGVRGRTLILNLPDHPKWVHICL
;
A
#
# COMPACT_ATOMS: atom_id res chain seq x y z
N MET A 1 23.23 -7.07 -3.14
CA MET A 1 22.44 -5.97 -2.55
C MET A 1 20.97 -6.18 -2.86
N ARG A 2 20.13 -6.10 -1.85
CA ARG A 2 18.70 -6.28 -2.04
C ARG A 2 18.04 -4.95 -2.39
N TRP A 3 16.96 -5.01 -3.19
CA TRP A 3 16.13 -3.84 -3.40
C TRP A 3 15.36 -3.53 -2.11
N LYS A 4 14.93 -2.27 -1.96
CA LYS A 4 14.35 -1.78 -0.70
C LYS A 4 12.86 -1.56 -0.83
N ALA A 5 12.11 -2.09 0.14
CA ALA A 5 10.67 -1.90 0.24
C ALA A 5 10.31 -1.20 1.54
N ALA A 6 9.20 -0.45 1.51
CA ALA A 6 8.59 0.08 2.72
C ALA A 6 7.11 -0.33 2.72
N ILE A 7 6.56 -0.51 3.90
CA ILE A 7 5.16 -0.91 4.08
C ILE A 7 4.46 0.16 4.90
N LEU A 8 3.33 0.63 4.39
CA LEU A 8 2.51 1.63 5.08
C LEU A 8 1.09 1.12 5.25
N THR A 9 0.66 1.01 6.49
CA THR A 9 -0.72 0.65 6.82
C THR A 9 -1.48 1.88 7.26
N ALA A 10 -2.59 2.18 6.60
CA ALA A 10 -3.49 3.24 7.01
C ALA A 10 -4.67 2.60 7.74
N SER A 11 -4.77 2.83 9.04
CA SER A 11 -5.81 2.24 9.88
C SER A 11 -5.93 3.00 11.19
N ASP A 12 -7.09 3.58 11.46
CA ASP A 12 -7.35 4.26 12.72
C ASP A 12 -7.19 3.30 13.91
N ARG A 13 -7.75 2.10 13.79
CA ARG A 13 -7.66 1.09 14.84
C ARG A 13 -6.24 0.58 15.01
N GLY A 14 -5.53 0.36 13.92
CA GLY A 14 -4.14 -0.07 13.95
C GLY A 14 -3.24 0.97 14.59
N ALA A 15 -3.44 2.25 14.29
CA ALA A 15 -2.68 3.34 14.85
C ALA A 15 -2.87 3.46 16.37
N ARG A 16 -4.05 3.06 16.88
CA ARG A 16 -4.32 3.04 18.32
C ARG A 16 -3.89 1.74 19.01
N GLY A 17 -3.31 0.80 18.27
CA GLY A 17 -2.93 -0.49 18.79
C GLY A 17 -4.10 -1.44 19.07
N GLU A 18 -5.26 -1.18 18.47
CA GLU A 18 -6.48 -1.96 18.70
C GLU A 18 -6.67 -3.10 17.71
N LYS A 19 -5.85 -3.16 16.67
CA LYS A 19 -5.97 -4.15 15.61
C LYS A 19 -4.60 -4.67 15.22
N GLU A 20 -4.50 -5.99 15.08
CA GLU A 20 -3.30 -6.63 14.58
C GLU A 20 -3.16 -6.41 13.07
N ASP A 21 -1.94 -6.18 12.60
CA ASP A 21 -1.69 -5.87 11.20
C ASP A 21 -1.27 -7.13 10.43
N ALA A 22 -2.24 -7.99 10.17
CA ALA A 22 -1.98 -9.25 9.48
C ALA A 22 -1.56 -9.07 8.02
N SER A 23 -2.12 -8.07 7.34
CA SER A 23 -1.78 -7.80 5.94
C SER A 23 -0.32 -7.38 5.80
N ALA A 24 0.15 -6.50 6.67
CA ALA A 24 1.55 -6.05 6.63
C ALA A 24 2.52 -7.20 6.86
N GLN A 25 2.17 -8.13 7.74
CA GLN A 25 3.02 -9.28 8.00
C GLN A 25 3.16 -10.16 6.75
N ILE A 26 2.05 -10.40 6.05
CA ILE A 26 2.06 -11.18 4.81
C ILE A 26 2.86 -10.47 3.72
N ILE A 27 2.69 -9.15 3.59
CA ILE A 27 3.45 -8.34 2.63
C ILE A 27 4.95 -8.46 2.92
N ARG A 28 5.34 -8.36 4.19
CA ARG A 28 6.74 -8.49 4.59
C ARG A 28 7.31 -9.85 4.20
N GLU A 29 6.58 -10.91 4.46
CA GLU A 29 7.02 -12.27 4.12
C GLU A 29 7.18 -12.43 2.60
N LEU A 30 6.24 -11.93 1.80
CA LEU A 30 6.32 -11.99 0.34
C LEU A 30 7.52 -11.20 -0.18
N VAL A 31 7.75 -10.00 0.35
CA VAL A 31 8.87 -9.17 -0.06
C VAL A 31 10.19 -9.82 0.27
N GLU A 32 10.35 -10.31 1.49
CA GLU A 32 11.64 -10.83 1.95
C GLU A 32 11.95 -12.23 1.45
N GLU A 33 10.95 -13.09 1.39
CA GLU A 33 11.16 -14.51 1.02
C GLU A 33 10.98 -14.76 -0.48
N ASP A 34 9.89 -14.27 -1.07
CA ASP A 34 9.56 -14.58 -2.47
C ASP A 34 10.18 -13.59 -3.46
N MET A 35 10.28 -12.33 -3.09
CA MET A 35 10.73 -11.27 -3.99
C MET A 35 12.16 -10.81 -3.73
N GLN A 36 12.83 -11.36 -2.73
CA GLN A 36 14.22 -11.07 -2.39
C GLN A 36 14.49 -9.59 -2.11
N GLY A 37 13.53 -8.91 -1.51
CA GLY A 37 13.65 -7.52 -1.09
C GLY A 37 14.00 -7.39 0.39
N GLU A 38 14.31 -6.16 0.80
CA GLU A 38 14.56 -5.82 2.19
C GLU A 38 13.54 -4.77 2.62
N VAL A 39 12.81 -5.03 3.72
CA VAL A 39 11.88 -4.05 4.29
C VAL A 39 12.67 -3.08 5.16
N VAL A 40 12.79 -1.84 4.69
CA VAL A 40 13.59 -0.81 5.38
C VAL A 40 12.77 0.09 6.29
N ASP A 41 11.44 0.09 6.13
CA ASP A 41 10.56 0.88 6.99
C ASP A 41 9.16 0.25 7.00
N TYR A 42 8.52 0.29 8.14
CA TYR A 42 7.14 -0.14 8.32
C TYR A 42 6.47 0.82 9.28
N ARG A 43 5.32 1.36 8.90
CA ARG A 43 4.55 2.28 9.73
C ARG A 43 3.08 1.99 9.65
N VAL A 44 2.41 2.27 10.78
CA VAL A 44 0.95 2.29 10.84
C VAL A 44 0.55 3.72 11.18
N VAL A 45 -0.28 4.32 10.33
CA VAL A 45 -0.76 5.68 10.54
C VAL A 45 -2.29 5.68 10.56
N PRO A 46 -2.93 6.66 11.20
CA PRO A 46 -4.38 6.78 11.12
C PRO A 46 -4.82 7.15 9.71
N ASP A 47 -6.13 6.99 9.43
CA ASP A 47 -6.72 7.31 8.13
C ASP A 47 -6.88 8.83 7.97
N GLU A 48 -5.75 9.53 7.91
CA GLU A 48 -5.66 11.00 7.78
C GLU A 48 -4.79 11.33 6.58
N MET A 49 -5.28 12.21 5.70
CA MET A 49 -4.57 12.62 4.48
C MET A 49 -3.13 13.04 4.76
N ASP A 50 -2.96 13.96 5.71
CA ASP A 50 -1.65 14.55 5.97
C ASP A 50 -0.64 13.54 6.49
N GLU A 51 -1.08 12.62 7.33
CA GLU A 51 -0.18 11.61 7.90
C GLU A 51 0.19 10.55 6.88
N ILE A 52 -0.74 10.15 6.01
CA ILE A 52 -0.44 9.22 4.94
C ILE A 52 0.54 9.85 3.95
N MET A 53 0.28 11.10 3.54
CA MET A 53 1.17 11.82 2.62
C MET A 53 2.57 11.98 3.19
N ALA A 54 2.66 12.39 4.45
CA ALA A 54 3.96 12.59 5.10
C ALA A 54 4.76 11.29 5.16
N ALA A 55 4.12 10.17 5.49
CA ALA A 55 4.76 8.88 5.54
C ALA A 55 5.26 8.44 4.15
N LEU A 56 4.43 8.60 3.12
CA LEU A 56 4.81 8.25 1.74
C LEU A 56 6.01 9.07 1.27
N ILE A 57 5.99 10.37 1.52
CA ILE A 57 7.10 11.25 1.13
C ILE A 57 8.38 10.86 1.85
N GLU A 58 8.30 10.58 3.14
CA GLU A 58 9.48 10.20 3.92
C GLU A 58 10.05 8.86 3.48
N MET A 59 9.19 7.89 3.21
CA MET A 59 9.63 6.58 2.72
C MET A 59 10.30 6.67 1.35
N ALA A 60 9.77 7.51 0.46
CA ALA A 60 10.32 7.66 -0.89
C ALA A 60 11.59 8.53 -0.89
N ASP A 61 11.50 9.71 -0.29
CA ASP A 61 12.54 10.74 -0.44
C ASP A 61 13.67 10.58 0.58
N TYR A 62 13.35 10.08 1.77
CA TYR A 62 14.31 9.98 2.88
C TYR A 62 14.90 8.58 2.99
N HIS A 63 14.06 7.55 2.97
CA HIS A 63 14.51 6.16 3.09
C HIS A 63 14.86 5.54 1.74
N HIS A 64 14.59 6.25 0.65
CA HIS A 64 14.92 5.80 -0.71
C HIS A 64 14.38 4.43 -1.04
N ALA A 65 13.15 4.12 -0.60
CA ALA A 65 12.51 2.86 -0.95
C ALA A 65 12.35 2.76 -2.46
N ASP A 66 12.58 1.58 -3.00
CA ASP A 66 12.31 1.30 -4.41
C ASP A 66 10.83 1.04 -4.64
N LEU A 67 10.19 0.43 -3.65
CA LEU A 67 8.77 0.07 -3.69
C LEU A 67 8.14 0.40 -2.35
N ILE A 68 7.02 1.12 -2.36
CA ILE A 68 6.18 1.32 -1.19
C ILE A 68 4.88 0.58 -1.42
N ILE A 69 4.54 -0.32 -0.52
CA ILE A 69 3.28 -1.06 -0.57
C ILE A 69 2.40 -0.54 0.56
N THR A 70 1.24 0.02 0.20
CA THR A 70 0.29 0.45 1.22
C THR A 70 -0.84 -0.56 1.35
N THR A 71 -1.41 -0.65 2.53
CA THR A 71 -2.60 -1.44 2.78
C THR A 71 -3.55 -0.64 3.66
N GLY A 72 -4.87 -0.81 3.44
CA GLY A 72 -5.89 -0.05 4.14
C GLY A 72 -6.28 1.23 3.45
N GLY A 73 -7.43 1.75 3.81
CA GLY A 73 -7.92 3.04 3.36
C GLY A 73 -8.33 3.14 1.89
N THR A 74 -8.67 2.02 1.24
CA THR A 74 -8.98 1.99 -0.20
C THR A 74 -10.44 1.66 -0.51
N GLY A 75 -11.32 1.67 0.47
CA GLY A 75 -12.74 1.39 0.30
C GLY A 75 -13.58 2.63 0.09
N LEU A 76 -14.86 2.54 0.46
CA LEU A 76 -15.86 3.60 0.23
C LEU A 76 -16.20 4.42 1.48
N GLY A 77 -15.57 4.12 2.61
CA GLY A 77 -15.81 4.86 3.84
C GLY A 77 -15.30 6.28 3.77
N ALA A 78 -15.88 7.16 4.59
CA ALA A 78 -15.48 8.57 4.63
C ALA A 78 -14.01 8.74 5.06
N ARG A 79 -13.49 7.79 5.83
CA ARG A 79 -12.11 7.81 6.31
C ARG A 79 -11.14 7.10 5.35
N ASP A 80 -11.63 6.49 4.28
CA ASP A 80 -10.79 5.79 3.31
C ASP A 80 -10.23 6.80 2.31
N VAL A 81 -9.02 7.29 2.57
CA VAL A 81 -8.40 8.38 1.80
C VAL A 81 -7.01 8.04 1.26
N THR A 82 -6.60 6.77 1.34
CA THR A 82 -5.28 6.35 0.86
C THR A 82 -5.08 6.65 -0.64
N PRO A 83 -6.04 6.38 -1.54
CA PRO A 83 -5.85 6.70 -2.96
C PRO A 83 -5.68 8.20 -3.19
N GLU A 84 -6.46 9.03 -2.49
CA GLU A 84 -6.37 10.48 -2.60
C GLU A 84 -5.02 10.99 -2.11
N ALA A 85 -4.54 10.49 -0.97
CA ALA A 85 -3.22 10.86 -0.45
C ALA A 85 -2.12 10.44 -1.41
N THR A 86 -2.19 9.21 -1.93
CA THR A 86 -1.21 8.70 -2.90
C THR A 86 -1.19 9.55 -4.16
N SER A 87 -2.38 9.90 -4.67
CA SER A 87 -2.49 10.72 -5.88
C SER A 87 -1.78 12.07 -5.74
N ARG A 88 -1.75 12.62 -4.54
CA ARG A 88 -1.11 13.92 -4.30
C ARG A 88 0.41 13.87 -4.21
N VAL A 89 0.98 12.71 -3.93
CA VAL A 89 2.44 12.61 -3.76
C VAL A 89 3.14 11.95 -4.95
N ILE A 90 2.43 11.29 -5.84
CA ILE A 90 3.03 10.69 -7.03
C ILE A 90 3.25 11.72 -8.12
N ASP A 91 4.27 11.50 -8.93
CA ASP A 91 4.55 12.32 -10.11
C ASP A 91 3.72 11.87 -11.31
N ARG A 92 3.52 10.56 -11.43
CA ARG A 92 2.77 9.95 -12.53
C ARG A 92 2.02 8.72 -12.02
N GLU A 93 0.82 8.53 -12.54
CA GLU A 93 0.07 7.32 -12.26
C GLU A 93 0.50 6.20 -13.21
N VAL A 94 0.49 4.95 -12.70
CA VAL A 94 0.73 3.75 -13.49
C VAL A 94 -0.55 2.92 -13.44
N PRO A 95 -1.56 3.28 -14.24
CA PRO A 95 -2.90 2.68 -14.10
C PRO A 95 -2.94 1.20 -14.42
N GLY A 96 -2.06 0.70 -15.28
CA GLY A 96 -2.05 -0.71 -15.65
C GLY A 96 -1.84 -1.65 -14.47
N LEU A 97 -1.06 -1.24 -13.46
CA LEU A 97 -0.84 -2.08 -12.29
C LEU A 97 -2.11 -2.19 -11.44
N ALA A 98 -2.81 -1.08 -11.20
CA ALA A 98 -4.07 -1.11 -10.46
C ALA A 98 -5.14 -1.88 -11.22
N GLU A 99 -5.19 -1.74 -12.53
CA GLU A 99 -6.12 -2.48 -13.38
C GLU A 99 -5.87 -3.99 -13.28
N ALA A 100 -4.61 -4.41 -13.35
CA ALA A 100 -4.23 -5.82 -13.27
C ALA A 100 -4.58 -6.40 -11.90
N MET A 101 -4.33 -5.65 -10.83
CA MET A 101 -4.68 -6.10 -9.47
C MET A 101 -6.18 -6.22 -9.30
N ARG A 102 -6.95 -5.28 -9.82
CA ARG A 102 -8.42 -5.31 -9.74
C ARG A 102 -8.98 -6.49 -10.55
N ALA A 103 -8.44 -6.72 -11.74
CA ALA A 103 -8.85 -7.84 -12.57
C ALA A 103 -8.57 -9.19 -11.90
N ALA A 104 -7.39 -9.34 -11.30
CA ALA A 104 -7.04 -10.55 -10.55
C ALA A 104 -7.98 -10.74 -9.35
N GLY A 105 -8.24 -9.68 -8.60
CA GLY A 105 -9.14 -9.74 -7.44
C GLY A 105 -10.58 -10.08 -7.84
N LEU A 106 -11.03 -9.57 -8.98
CA LEU A 106 -12.40 -9.78 -9.45
C LEU A 106 -12.71 -11.26 -9.73
N GLN A 107 -11.71 -12.05 -10.09
CA GLN A 107 -11.88 -13.48 -10.29
C GLN A 107 -12.19 -14.22 -8.99
N HIS A 108 -11.87 -13.64 -7.85
CA HIS A 108 -12.06 -14.26 -6.54
C HIS A 108 -13.19 -13.63 -5.75
N ASN A 109 -13.46 -12.33 -5.94
CA ASN A 109 -14.49 -11.62 -5.18
C ASN A 109 -14.95 -10.39 -5.95
N ARG A 110 -16.26 -10.28 -6.12
CA ARG A 110 -16.87 -9.15 -6.85
C ARG A 110 -16.68 -7.82 -6.13
N GLN A 111 -16.36 -7.83 -4.83
CA GLN A 111 -16.07 -6.60 -4.09
C GLN A 111 -14.82 -5.88 -4.60
N ALA A 112 -14.01 -6.54 -5.43
CA ALA A 112 -12.90 -5.89 -6.10
C ALA A 112 -13.34 -4.67 -6.91
N LEU A 113 -14.58 -4.64 -7.36
CA LEU A 113 -15.14 -3.48 -8.08
C LEU A 113 -15.19 -2.23 -7.21
N LEU A 114 -15.24 -2.38 -5.89
CA LEU A 114 -15.34 -1.27 -4.94
C LEU A 114 -13.99 -0.82 -4.40
N TRP A 115 -12.92 -1.53 -4.73
CA TRP A 115 -11.57 -1.14 -4.33
C TRP A 115 -11.10 0.01 -5.23
N ARG A 116 -10.61 1.08 -4.59
CA ARG A 116 -10.25 2.31 -5.29
C ARG A 116 -8.75 2.58 -5.32
N GLY A 117 -7.92 1.57 -5.01
CA GLY A 117 -6.48 1.75 -4.97
C GLY A 117 -5.90 2.22 -6.29
N ILE A 118 -4.80 2.96 -6.22
CA ILE A 118 -4.04 3.42 -7.37
C ILE A 118 -2.59 3.01 -7.24
N CYS A 119 -1.86 3.12 -8.35
CA CYS A 119 -0.43 2.86 -8.38
C CYS A 119 0.25 3.99 -9.14
N GLY A 120 1.42 4.37 -8.70
CA GLY A 120 2.14 5.45 -9.35
C GLY A 120 3.59 5.52 -8.94
N VAL A 121 4.34 6.45 -9.53
CA VAL A 121 5.74 6.66 -9.22
C VAL A 121 5.96 8.05 -8.63
N ARG A 122 6.82 8.10 -7.62
CA ARG A 122 7.36 9.34 -7.07
C ARG A 122 8.88 9.28 -7.18
N GLY A 123 9.44 10.12 -8.05
CA GLY A 123 10.86 10.01 -8.36
C GLY A 123 11.19 8.62 -8.89
N ARG A 124 11.98 7.86 -8.15
CA ARG A 124 12.36 6.49 -8.51
C ARG A 124 11.61 5.43 -7.70
N THR A 125 10.64 5.84 -6.90
CA THR A 125 9.88 4.94 -6.03
C THR A 125 8.55 4.59 -6.68
N LEU A 126 8.25 3.30 -6.76
CA LEU A 126 6.93 2.80 -7.17
C LEU A 126 6.07 2.67 -5.92
N ILE A 127 4.85 3.20 -5.96
CA ILE A 127 3.90 3.12 -4.85
C ILE A 127 2.70 2.30 -5.30
N LEU A 128 2.38 1.25 -4.55
CA LEU A 128 1.25 0.36 -4.82
C LEU A 128 0.28 0.41 -3.65
N ASN A 129 -0.99 0.72 -3.92
CA ASN A 129 -2.04 0.54 -2.91
C ASN A 129 -2.58 -0.89 -3.00
N LEU A 130 -2.68 -1.58 -1.86
CA LEU A 130 -3.30 -2.90 -1.78
C LEU A 130 -4.53 -2.85 -0.88
N PRO A 131 -5.51 -3.75 -1.11
CA PRO A 131 -6.62 -3.88 -0.18
C PRO A 131 -6.14 -4.38 1.18
N ASP A 132 -6.82 -3.96 2.25
CA ASP A 132 -6.45 -4.38 3.61
C ASP A 132 -7.14 -5.71 3.96
N HIS A 133 -6.68 -6.78 3.34
CA HIS A 133 -7.15 -8.13 3.64
C HIS A 133 -6.07 -9.13 3.25
N PRO A 134 -5.65 -10.01 4.18
CA PRO A 134 -4.55 -10.95 3.91
C PRO A 134 -4.72 -11.77 2.64
N LYS A 135 -5.93 -12.24 2.36
CA LYS A 135 -6.22 -13.02 1.16
C LYS A 135 -5.94 -12.23 -0.12
N TRP A 136 -6.26 -10.93 -0.12
CA TRP A 136 -6.06 -10.07 -1.28
C TRP A 136 -4.59 -9.77 -1.54
N VAL A 137 -3.78 -9.76 -0.51
CA VAL A 137 -2.33 -9.55 -0.65
C VAL A 137 -1.75 -10.66 -1.54
N HIS A 138 -2.11 -11.91 -1.26
CA HIS A 138 -1.63 -13.04 -2.07
C HIS A 138 -2.13 -12.98 -3.52
N ILE A 139 -3.35 -12.50 -3.73
CA ILE A 139 -3.94 -12.39 -5.07
C ILE A 139 -3.27 -11.28 -5.87
N CYS A 140 -2.98 -10.13 -5.23
CA CYS A 140 -2.48 -8.95 -5.91
C CYS A 140 -0.95 -8.93 -6.07
N LEU A 141 -0.24 -9.62 -5.23
CA LEU A 141 1.20 -9.73 -5.31
C LEU A 141 1.62 -11.07 -5.87
#